data_cf9c5f559fc28f55a79532a8dfa3cbd1
#
_entry.id   cf9c5f559fc28f55a79532a8dfa3cbd1
#
_cell.length_a   1.000
_cell.length_b   1.000
_cell.length_c   1.000
_cell.angle_alpha   90.00
_cell.angle_beta   90.00
_cell.angle_gamma   90.00
#
_symmetry.space_group_name_H-M   'P 1'
#
loop_
_entity.id
_entity.type
_entity.pdbx_description
1 polymer ?
#
loop_
_entity_poly.entity_id
_entity_poly.type
_entity_poly.pdbx_seq_one_letter_code
_entity_poly.pdbx_strand_id
1 'polypeptide(L)'
;SAGMGMNTFIAFTVCGILGYTWGEALTLIVIGPIGVYVGEGIANVVNWLIERSGILTGVLIGGGWSVLVSFGVHWAVNPIMINNISQFGYDYICPLTFACNFAVIGTALGVYLKAKDPQLKGFSLTGIITIALSAIIEPTLFGMLVKNKKLFLAQIIGGAVGGAYLGLMKVVTNAFVFGSVTTFPAFIVNNA
;
A
#
# COMPACT_ATOMS: atom_id res chain seq x y z
N SER A 1 -13.86 15.56 -5.67
CA SER A 1 -12.78 16.59 -5.73
C SER A 1 -11.37 16.04 -5.42
N ALA A 2 -11.26 14.97 -4.64
CA ALA A 2 -9.95 14.34 -4.36
C ALA A 2 -9.31 13.68 -5.60
N GLY A 3 -10.10 13.14 -6.51
CA GLY A 3 -9.61 12.57 -7.78
C GLY A 3 -8.97 13.60 -8.72
N MET A 4 -9.42 14.86 -8.67
CA MET A 4 -8.81 15.94 -9.46
C MET A 4 -7.39 16.30 -8.98
N GLY A 5 -7.12 16.23 -7.67
CA GLY A 5 -5.80 16.55 -7.13
C GLY A 5 -4.73 15.54 -7.56
N MET A 6 -5.06 14.23 -7.57
CA MET A 6 -4.14 13.17 -7.98
C MET A 6 -3.86 13.22 -9.50
N ASN A 7 -4.89 13.42 -10.30
CA ASN A 7 -4.73 13.58 -11.75
C ASN A 7 -3.87 14.80 -12.08
N THR A 8 -4.02 15.89 -11.34
CA THR A 8 -3.20 17.09 -11.49
C THR A 8 -1.74 16.82 -11.12
N PHE A 9 -1.48 16.08 -10.03
CA PHE A 9 -0.11 15.72 -9.63
C PHE A 9 0.59 14.82 -10.66
N ILE A 10 -0.12 13.80 -11.17
CA ILE A 10 0.39 12.93 -12.24
C ILE A 10 0.62 13.75 -13.51
N ALA A 11 -0.31 14.64 -13.87
CA ALA A 11 -0.17 15.54 -14.99
C ALA A 11 1.08 16.43 -14.86
N PHE A 12 1.30 17.07 -13.71
CA PHE A 12 2.51 17.88 -13.48
C PHE A 12 3.79 17.07 -13.59
N THR A 13 3.80 15.84 -13.07
CA THR A 13 4.98 14.97 -13.14
C THR A 13 5.27 14.55 -14.58
N VAL A 14 4.26 14.15 -15.34
CA VAL A 14 4.42 13.78 -16.76
C VAL A 14 4.77 15.00 -17.62
N CYS A 15 4.18 16.15 -17.36
CA CYS A 15 4.47 17.40 -18.09
C CYS A 15 5.86 17.94 -17.77
N GLY A 16 6.33 17.78 -16.53
CA GLY A 16 7.71 18.10 -16.16
C GLY A 16 8.73 17.23 -16.91
N ILE A 17 8.38 16.00 -17.24
CA ILE A 17 9.25 15.07 -17.99
C ILE A 17 9.15 15.27 -19.50
N LEU A 18 7.96 15.55 -20.05
CA LEU A 18 7.70 15.65 -21.50
C LEU A 18 7.63 17.10 -22.03
N GLY A 19 7.74 18.08 -21.15
CA GLY A 19 7.81 19.51 -21.50
C GLY A 19 6.66 19.97 -22.38
N TYR A 20 5.44 20.05 -21.84
CA TYR A 20 4.37 20.93 -22.32
C TYR A 20 2.98 20.32 -22.62
N THR A 21 2.04 21.21 -22.75
CA THR A 21 0.59 21.23 -23.00
C THR A 21 -0.05 19.97 -23.62
N TRP A 22 0.63 19.29 -24.54
CA TRP A 22 0.14 18.03 -25.14
C TRP A 22 0.20 16.86 -24.17
N GLY A 23 1.21 16.83 -23.28
CA GLY A 23 1.30 15.81 -22.23
C GLY A 23 0.19 15.96 -21.19
N GLU A 24 -0.17 17.20 -20.83
CA GLU A 24 -1.32 17.48 -19.94
C GLU A 24 -2.63 17.05 -20.57
N ALA A 25 -2.86 17.41 -21.81
CA ALA A 25 -4.08 17.03 -22.54
C ALA A 25 -4.19 15.51 -22.66
N LEU A 26 -3.11 14.82 -23.03
CA LEU A 26 -3.10 13.37 -23.13
C LEU A 26 -3.34 12.70 -21.76
N THR A 27 -2.71 13.21 -20.70
CA THR A 27 -2.89 12.68 -19.35
C THR A 27 -4.32 12.91 -18.84
N LEU A 28 -4.89 14.11 -19.06
CA LEU A 28 -6.25 14.41 -18.59
C LEU A 28 -7.32 13.71 -19.42
N ILE A 29 -7.13 13.59 -20.74
CA ILE A 29 -8.18 13.07 -21.64
C ILE A 29 -8.12 11.53 -21.77
N VAL A 30 -6.94 10.94 -21.72
CA VAL A 30 -6.75 9.51 -21.97
C VAL A 30 -6.32 8.76 -20.72
N ILE A 31 -5.21 9.15 -20.08
CA ILE A 31 -4.64 8.43 -18.95
C ILE A 31 -5.49 8.61 -17.69
N GLY A 32 -5.99 9.82 -17.46
CA GLY A 32 -6.82 10.13 -16.30
C GLY A 32 -8.09 9.28 -16.22
N PRO A 33 -8.95 9.26 -17.26
CA PRO A 33 -10.13 8.41 -17.27
C PRO A 33 -9.81 6.92 -17.13
N ILE A 34 -8.77 6.41 -17.82
CA ILE A 34 -8.35 5.02 -17.70
C ILE A 34 -7.93 4.71 -16.26
N GLY A 35 -7.15 5.59 -15.64
CA GLY A 35 -6.74 5.44 -14.24
C GLY A 35 -7.92 5.44 -13.27
N VAL A 36 -8.93 6.29 -13.51
CA VAL A 36 -10.16 6.30 -12.72
C VAL A 36 -10.94 5.01 -12.88
N TYR A 37 -11.18 4.54 -14.10
CA TYR A 37 -11.91 3.29 -14.34
C TYR A 37 -11.19 2.07 -13.75
N VAL A 38 -9.86 2.00 -13.86
CA VAL A 38 -9.06 0.94 -13.23
C VAL A 38 -9.17 1.03 -11.71
N GLY A 39 -9.07 2.23 -11.15
CA GLY A 39 -9.22 2.47 -9.71
C GLY A 39 -10.59 2.05 -9.19
N GLU A 40 -11.66 2.49 -9.86
CA GLU A 40 -13.04 2.10 -9.52
C GLU A 40 -13.26 0.58 -9.65
N GLY A 41 -12.69 -0.05 -10.67
CA GLY A 41 -12.74 -1.50 -10.85
C GLY A 41 -12.08 -2.23 -9.67
N ILE A 42 -10.91 -1.79 -9.25
CA ILE A 42 -10.21 -2.33 -8.06
C ILE A 42 -11.05 -2.10 -6.81
N ALA A 43 -11.63 -0.90 -6.63
CA ALA A 43 -12.50 -0.58 -5.51
C ALA A 43 -13.69 -1.53 -5.40
N ASN A 44 -14.40 -1.69 -6.49
CA ASN A 44 -15.58 -2.54 -6.54
C ASN A 44 -15.25 -4.01 -6.21
N VAL A 45 -14.13 -4.51 -6.74
CA VAL A 45 -13.64 -5.87 -6.44
C VAL A 45 -13.28 -5.99 -4.95
N VAL A 46 -12.57 -5.02 -4.38
CA VAL A 46 -12.17 -5.05 -2.97
C VAL A 46 -13.38 -4.96 -2.07
N ASN A 47 -14.32 -4.05 -2.31
CA ASN A 47 -15.54 -3.91 -1.52
C ASN A 47 -16.39 -5.20 -1.59
N TRP A 48 -16.57 -5.76 -2.78
CA TRP A 48 -17.27 -7.03 -2.96
C TRP A 48 -16.59 -8.18 -2.20
N LEU A 49 -15.26 -8.23 -2.20
CA LEU A 49 -14.49 -9.23 -1.43
C LEU A 49 -14.65 -9.05 0.07
N ILE A 50 -14.63 -7.81 0.58
CA ILE A 50 -14.79 -7.49 2.00
C ILE A 50 -16.17 -7.95 2.50
N GLU A 51 -17.21 -7.68 1.73
CA GLU A 51 -18.58 -8.10 2.06
C GLU A 51 -18.73 -9.64 2.15
N ARG A 52 -17.98 -10.36 1.29
CA ARG A 52 -18.04 -11.84 1.23
C ARG A 52 -17.15 -12.51 2.26
N SER A 53 -15.93 -12.01 2.44
CA SER A 53 -14.96 -12.62 3.35
C SER A 53 -13.83 -11.64 3.69
N GLY A 54 -13.85 -11.09 4.90
CA GLY A 54 -12.76 -10.25 5.41
C GLY A 54 -11.42 -11.00 5.42
N ILE A 55 -11.42 -12.32 5.69
CA ILE A 55 -10.20 -13.14 5.67
C ILE A 55 -9.60 -13.19 4.26
N LEU A 56 -10.43 -13.49 3.25
CA LEU A 56 -9.96 -13.58 1.86
C LEU A 56 -9.41 -12.23 1.39
N THR A 57 -10.13 -11.16 1.68
CA THR A 57 -9.67 -9.80 1.38
C THR A 57 -8.35 -9.48 2.08
N GLY A 58 -8.25 -9.86 3.36
CA GLY A 58 -7.03 -9.70 4.15
C GLY A 58 -5.83 -10.43 3.54
N VAL A 59 -6.01 -11.68 3.10
CA VAL A 59 -4.97 -12.45 2.42
C VAL A 59 -4.54 -11.76 1.12
N LEU A 60 -5.51 -11.34 0.31
CA LEU A 60 -5.23 -10.74 -1.00
C LEU A 60 -4.58 -9.35 -0.89
N ILE A 61 -5.10 -8.49 -0.04
CA ILE A 61 -4.55 -7.14 0.14
C ILE A 61 -3.26 -7.19 0.95
N GLY A 62 -3.25 -7.85 2.11
CA GLY A 62 -2.06 -7.92 2.95
C GLY A 62 -0.87 -8.60 2.27
N GLY A 63 -1.10 -9.67 1.50
CA GLY A 63 -0.07 -10.36 0.72
C GLY A 63 0.23 -9.68 -0.61
N GLY A 64 -0.79 -9.20 -1.32
CA GLY A 64 -0.67 -8.65 -2.67
C GLY A 64 -0.25 -7.19 -2.73
N TRP A 65 -0.33 -6.43 -1.63
CA TRP A 65 -0.05 -5.00 -1.61
C TRP A 65 1.34 -4.65 -2.15
N SER A 66 2.38 -5.38 -1.73
CA SER A 66 3.74 -5.16 -2.24
C SER A 66 3.89 -5.45 -3.74
N VAL A 67 3.05 -6.34 -4.29
CA VAL A 67 2.99 -6.56 -5.74
C VAL A 67 2.41 -5.32 -6.42
N LEU A 68 1.28 -4.77 -5.91
CA LEU A 68 0.70 -3.52 -6.42
C LEU A 68 1.69 -2.35 -6.33
N VAL A 69 2.44 -2.26 -5.21
CA VAL A 69 3.51 -1.25 -5.04
C VAL A 69 4.61 -1.45 -6.08
N SER A 70 5.01 -2.70 -6.37
CA SER A 70 6.05 -3.00 -7.36
C SER A 70 5.69 -2.55 -8.78
N PHE A 71 4.40 -2.52 -9.11
CA PHE A 71 3.88 -1.99 -10.37
C PHE A 71 3.46 -0.52 -10.31
N GLY A 72 3.55 0.13 -9.15
CA GLY A 72 3.14 1.52 -8.96
C GLY A 72 1.63 1.76 -8.93
N VAL A 73 0.80 0.71 -9.07
CA VAL A 73 -0.67 0.83 -9.16
C VAL A 73 -1.37 1.02 -7.82
N HIS A 74 -0.67 0.83 -6.70
CA HIS A 74 -1.21 1.05 -5.35
C HIS A 74 -1.73 2.48 -5.13
N TRP A 75 -1.19 3.48 -5.83
CA TRP A 75 -1.68 4.86 -5.78
C TRP A 75 -3.11 5.01 -6.28
N ALA A 76 -3.58 4.13 -7.17
CA ALA A 76 -4.97 4.12 -7.63
C ALA A 76 -5.95 3.65 -6.54
N VAL A 77 -5.48 2.93 -5.52
CA VAL A 77 -6.31 2.44 -4.41
C VAL A 77 -6.47 3.50 -3.30
N ASN A 78 -5.51 4.43 -3.16
CA ASN A 78 -5.57 5.44 -2.11
C ASN A 78 -6.82 6.34 -2.14
N PRO A 79 -7.28 6.85 -3.31
CA PRO A 79 -8.53 7.61 -3.39
C PRO A 79 -9.74 6.82 -2.90
N ILE A 80 -9.73 5.49 -3.05
CA ILE A 80 -10.80 4.61 -2.60
C ILE A 80 -10.86 4.59 -1.08
N MET A 81 -9.73 4.44 -0.41
CA MET A 81 -9.63 4.48 1.05
C MET A 81 -10.17 5.81 1.60
N ILE A 82 -9.78 6.93 0.96
CA ILE A 82 -10.26 8.27 1.32
C ILE A 82 -11.78 8.38 1.10
N ASN A 83 -12.28 7.85 -0.01
CA ASN A 83 -13.70 7.87 -0.32
C ASN A 83 -14.50 7.01 0.67
N ASN A 84 -14.01 5.84 1.04
CA ASN A 84 -14.64 4.98 2.05
C ASN A 84 -14.79 5.72 3.39
N ILE A 85 -13.72 6.37 3.85
CA ILE A 85 -13.74 7.16 5.08
C ILE A 85 -14.74 8.33 4.97
N SER A 86 -14.78 9.00 3.82
CA SER A 86 -15.70 10.14 3.61
C SER A 86 -17.17 9.73 3.54
N GLN A 87 -17.46 8.54 2.99
CA GLN A 87 -18.84 8.07 2.80
C GLN A 87 -19.34 7.25 3.99
N PHE A 88 -18.50 6.37 4.53
CA PHE A 88 -18.90 5.41 5.55
C PHE A 88 -18.34 5.75 6.94
N GLY A 89 -17.44 6.74 7.05
CA GLY A 89 -16.75 7.08 8.28
C GLY A 89 -15.58 6.15 8.64
N TYR A 90 -15.34 5.09 7.86
CA TYR A 90 -14.25 4.12 8.08
C TYR A 90 -13.78 3.49 6.78
N ASP A 91 -12.59 2.87 6.83
CA ASP A 91 -12.02 2.06 5.75
C ASP A 91 -11.44 0.76 6.28
N TYR A 92 -11.60 -0.32 5.50
CA TYR A 92 -11.03 -1.64 5.78
C TYR A 92 -9.69 -1.90 5.10
N ILE A 93 -9.37 -1.16 4.04
CA ILE A 93 -8.19 -1.44 3.21
C ILE A 93 -6.92 -0.97 3.91
N CYS A 94 -6.94 0.23 4.50
CA CYS A 94 -5.81 0.79 5.24
C CYS A 94 -5.20 -0.19 6.27
N PRO A 95 -5.98 -0.83 7.16
CA PRO A 95 -5.44 -1.80 8.11
C PRO A 95 -4.76 -2.99 7.44
N LEU A 96 -5.24 -3.43 6.28
CA LEU A 96 -4.66 -4.55 5.55
C LEU A 96 -3.31 -4.20 4.93
N THR A 97 -3.12 -2.93 4.51
CA THR A 97 -1.81 -2.44 4.04
C THR A 97 -0.79 -2.36 5.17
N PHE A 98 -1.24 -2.10 6.41
CA PHE A 98 -0.42 -2.16 7.61
C PHE A 98 0.23 -3.54 7.78
N ALA A 99 -0.54 -4.63 7.56
CA ALA A 99 -0.01 -5.99 7.62
C ALA A 99 1.13 -6.22 6.61
N CYS A 100 1.00 -5.68 5.39
CA CYS A 100 2.05 -5.74 4.38
C CYS A 100 3.33 -5.01 4.84
N ASN A 101 3.21 -3.79 5.36
CA ASN A 101 4.35 -2.98 5.80
C ASN A 101 5.12 -3.71 6.92
N PHE A 102 4.42 -4.29 7.89
CA PHE A 102 5.04 -5.07 8.96
C PHE A 102 5.61 -6.40 8.50
N ALA A 103 5.06 -7.01 7.44
CA ALA A 103 5.67 -8.18 6.82
C ALA A 103 6.99 -7.83 6.11
N VAL A 104 7.08 -6.64 5.49
CA VAL A 104 8.34 -6.11 4.94
C VAL A 104 9.36 -5.89 6.05
N ILE A 105 8.97 -5.26 7.17
CA ILE A 105 9.82 -5.10 8.36
C ILE A 105 10.31 -6.45 8.88
N GLY A 106 9.41 -7.42 9.04
CA GLY A 106 9.75 -8.76 9.53
C GLY A 106 10.73 -9.49 8.62
N THR A 107 10.55 -9.36 7.30
CA THR A 107 11.48 -9.95 6.32
C THR A 107 12.84 -9.25 6.35
N ALA A 108 12.87 -7.91 6.44
CA ALA A 108 14.10 -7.14 6.60
C ALA A 108 14.83 -7.49 7.91
N LEU A 109 14.10 -7.69 9.00
CA LEU A 109 14.65 -8.14 10.28
C LEU A 109 15.29 -9.52 10.15
N GLY A 110 14.63 -10.46 9.45
CA GLY A 110 15.21 -11.77 9.16
C GLY A 110 16.52 -11.69 8.37
N VAL A 111 16.61 -10.77 7.41
CA VAL A 111 17.86 -10.49 6.68
C VAL A 111 18.91 -9.87 7.60
N TYR A 112 18.54 -8.85 8.40
CA TYR A 112 19.44 -8.21 9.35
C TYR A 112 20.10 -9.22 10.31
N LEU A 113 19.33 -10.18 10.80
CA LEU A 113 19.82 -11.19 11.75
C LEU A 113 20.72 -12.24 11.10
N LYS A 114 20.46 -12.60 9.83
CA LYS A 114 21.15 -13.69 9.13
C LYS A 114 22.24 -13.24 8.16
N ALA A 115 22.23 -12.01 7.71
CA ALA A 115 23.24 -11.51 6.77
C ALA A 115 24.62 -11.45 7.43
N LYS A 116 25.64 -11.87 6.67
CA LYS A 116 27.05 -11.74 7.07
C LYS A 116 27.68 -10.46 6.52
N ASP A 117 27.14 -9.96 5.40
CA ASP A 117 27.59 -8.73 4.76
C ASP A 117 27.15 -7.49 5.56
N PRO A 118 28.10 -6.64 6.03
CA PRO A 118 27.78 -5.42 6.78
C PRO A 118 26.94 -4.43 5.99
N GLN A 119 27.11 -4.32 4.67
CA GLN A 119 26.34 -3.40 3.83
C GLN A 119 24.87 -3.83 3.78
N LEU A 120 24.62 -5.11 3.55
CA LEU A 120 23.26 -5.66 3.54
C LEU A 120 22.59 -5.52 4.91
N LYS A 121 23.34 -5.73 5.99
CA LYS A 121 22.87 -5.51 7.35
C LYS A 121 22.47 -4.07 7.60
N GLY A 122 23.33 -3.11 7.25
CA GLY A 122 23.04 -1.69 7.37
C GLY A 122 21.82 -1.27 6.56
N PHE A 123 21.72 -1.72 5.31
CA PHE A 123 20.57 -1.46 4.45
C PHE A 123 19.26 -2.01 5.04
N SER A 124 19.29 -3.25 5.57
CA SER A 124 18.11 -3.85 6.20
C SER A 124 17.67 -3.09 7.45
N LEU A 125 18.61 -2.67 8.29
CA LEU A 125 18.31 -1.88 9.49
C LEU A 125 17.70 -0.52 9.15
N THR A 126 18.28 0.19 8.17
CA THR A 126 17.72 1.45 7.65
C THR A 126 16.31 1.24 7.13
N GLY A 127 16.07 0.18 6.37
CA GLY A 127 14.74 -0.17 5.87
C GLY A 127 13.73 -0.39 7.00
N ILE A 128 14.09 -1.16 8.04
CA ILE A 128 13.25 -1.39 9.21
C ILE A 128 12.84 -0.06 9.86
N ILE A 129 13.82 0.81 10.13
CA ILE A 129 13.58 2.10 10.80
C ILE A 129 12.71 3.01 9.91
N THR A 130 13.03 3.10 8.63
CA THR A 130 12.27 3.92 7.67
C THR A 130 10.81 3.48 7.60
N ILE A 131 10.55 2.19 7.44
CA ILE A 131 9.17 1.68 7.34
C ILE A 131 8.44 1.85 8.67
N ALA A 132 9.11 1.56 9.80
CA ALA A 132 8.51 1.70 11.11
C ALA A 132 8.07 3.14 11.43
N LEU A 133 8.81 4.14 10.96
CA LEU A 133 8.52 5.55 11.23
C LEU A 133 7.64 6.20 10.16
N SER A 134 7.86 5.91 8.88
CA SER A 134 7.23 6.62 7.76
C SER A 134 6.34 5.77 6.87
N ALA A 135 6.26 4.44 7.10
CA ALA A 135 5.53 3.48 6.26
C ALA A 135 6.02 3.38 4.80
N ILE A 136 7.17 3.95 4.45
CA ILE A 136 7.72 3.94 3.09
C ILE A 136 8.46 2.62 2.88
N ILE A 137 7.87 1.71 2.11
CA ILE A 137 8.41 0.37 1.86
C ILE A 137 9.28 0.29 0.60
N GLU A 138 9.13 1.22 -0.33
CA GLU A 138 9.71 1.19 -1.68
C GLU A 138 11.22 0.98 -1.68
N PRO A 139 12.05 1.69 -0.90
CA PRO A 139 13.49 1.48 -0.90
C PRO A 139 13.86 0.05 -0.51
N THR A 140 13.22 -0.52 0.51
CA THR A 140 13.46 -1.88 0.99
C THR A 140 12.92 -2.90 -0.02
N LEU A 141 11.75 -2.63 -0.58
CA LEU A 141 11.10 -3.50 -1.57
C LEU A 141 11.98 -3.64 -2.82
N PHE A 142 12.36 -2.54 -3.46
CA PHE A 142 13.16 -2.56 -4.69
C PHE A 142 14.63 -2.82 -4.44
N GLY A 143 15.18 -2.35 -3.31
CA GLY A 143 16.58 -2.51 -2.96
C GLY A 143 16.95 -3.96 -2.58
N MET A 144 16.02 -4.69 -1.97
CA MET A 144 16.32 -6.00 -1.38
C MET A 144 15.32 -7.11 -1.75
N LEU A 145 14.00 -6.87 -1.56
CA LEU A 145 13.00 -7.94 -1.63
C LEU A 145 12.77 -8.41 -3.08
N VAL A 146 12.52 -7.50 -4.01
CA VAL A 146 12.25 -7.84 -5.42
C VAL A 146 13.46 -8.51 -6.07
N LYS A 147 14.68 -8.17 -5.65
CA LYS A 147 15.92 -8.79 -6.13
C LYS A 147 16.08 -10.24 -5.67
N ASN A 148 15.39 -10.65 -4.61
CA ASN A 148 15.47 -12.00 -4.07
C ASN A 148 14.07 -12.61 -3.95
N LYS A 149 13.73 -13.48 -4.89
CA LYS A 149 12.40 -14.12 -4.97
C LYS A 149 11.97 -14.80 -3.67
N LYS A 150 12.92 -15.37 -2.90
CA LYS A 150 12.60 -16.03 -1.62
C LYS A 150 12.18 -15.03 -0.56
N LEU A 151 12.86 -13.87 -0.49
CA LEU A 151 12.51 -12.81 0.45
C LEU A 151 11.17 -12.17 0.06
N PHE A 152 10.94 -11.95 -1.23
CA PHE A 152 9.69 -11.40 -1.73
C PHE A 152 8.52 -12.33 -1.43
N LEU A 153 8.68 -13.64 -1.65
CA LEU A 153 7.66 -14.62 -1.32
C LEU A 153 7.41 -14.71 0.20
N ALA A 154 8.46 -14.70 1.01
CA ALA A 154 8.32 -14.71 2.47
C ALA A 154 7.53 -13.50 2.98
N GLN A 155 7.77 -12.31 2.41
CA GLN A 155 7.02 -11.11 2.72
C GLN A 155 5.55 -11.24 2.30
N ILE A 156 5.25 -11.76 1.09
CA ILE A 156 3.89 -11.99 0.64
C ILE A 156 3.14 -12.92 1.59
N ILE A 157 3.76 -14.02 1.99
CA ILE A 157 3.16 -14.97 2.95
C ILE A 157 2.92 -14.29 4.30
N GLY A 158 3.90 -13.57 4.83
CA GLY A 158 3.77 -12.84 6.09
C GLY A 158 2.65 -11.80 6.04
N GLY A 159 2.57 -11.03 4.95
CA GLY A 159 1.51 -10.06 4.71
C GLY A 159 0.13 -10.70 4.57
N ALA A 160 0.05 -11.84 3.88
CA ALA A 160 -1.19 -12.60 3.73
C ALA A 160 -1.72 -13.13 5.08
N VAL A 161 -0.84 -13.67 5.92
CA VAL A 161 -1.21 -14.16 7.27
C VAL A 161 -1.64 -13.01 8.18
N GLY A 162 -0.85 -11.92 8.22
CA GLY A 162 -1.20 -10.73 9.00
C GLY A 162 -2.50 -10.08 8.51
N GLY A 163 -2.67 -9.98 7.19
CA GLY A 163 -3.89 -9.46 6.58
C GLY A 163 -5.10 -10.34 6.85
N ALA A 164 -4.96 -11.68 6.79
CA ALA A 164 -6.02 -12.61 7.14
C ALA A 164 -6.50 -12.40 8.58
N TYR A 165 -5.57 -12.22 9.52
CA TYR A 165 -5.89 -11.93 10.91
C TYR A 165 -6.65 -10.61 11.09
N LEU A 166 -6.15 -9.52 10.47
CA LEU A 166 -6.83 -8.22 10.53
C LEU A 166 -8.21 -8.24 9.85
N GLY A 167 -8.32 -8.96 8.74
CA GLY A 167 -9.60 -9.15 8.05
C GLY A 167 -10.60 -10.00 8.85
N LEU A 168 -10.12 -11.02 9.58
CA LEU A 168 -10.94 -11.80 10.51
C LEU A 168 -11.47 -10.93 11.65
N MET A 169 -10.61 -10.06 12.20
CA MET A 169 -10.96 -9.14 13.29
C MET A 169 -11.78 -7.94 12.82
N LYS A 170 -12.00 -7.80 11.48
CA LYS A 170 -12.69 -6.66 10.87
C LYS A 170 -12.14 -5.31 11.34
N VAL A 171 -10.82 -5.21 11.44
CA VAL A 171 -10.15 -3.98 11.85
C VAL A 171 -10.41 -2.90 10.82
N VAL A 172 -10.80 -1.72 11.29
CA VAL A 172 -11.08 -0.54 10.48
C VAL A 172 -10.23 0.65 10.93
N THR A 173 -10.14 1.67 10.09
CA THR A 173 -9.60 2.98 10.46
C THR A 173 -10.58 4.07 10.05
N ASN A 174 -10.64 5.15 10.83
CA ASN A 174 -11.42 6.35 10.54
C ASN A 174 -10.59 7.49 9.94
N ALA A 175 -9.28 7.27 9.76
CA ALA A 175 -8.37 8.22 9.16
C ALA A 175 -7.53 7.56 8.07
N PHE A 176 -7.30 8.28 6.97
CA PHE A 176 -6.36 7.84 5.94
C PHE A 176 -4.93 8.07 6.43
N VAL A 177 -4.26 6.97 6.78
CA VAL A 177 -2.88 6.97 7.26
C VAL A 177 -2.11 5.81 6.66
N PHE A 178 -0.84 6.01 6.36
CA PHE A 178 0.05 4.90 5.99
C PHE A 178 0.46 4.13 7.24
N GLY A 179 0.40 2.79 7.15
CA GLY A 179 0.63 1.90 8.28
C GLY A 179 2.07 1.90 8.79
N SER A 180 2.31 2.59 9.91
CA SER A 180 3.59 2.67 10.63
C SER A 180 3.37 2.57 12.14
N VAL A 181 4.45 2.48 12.92
CA VAL A 181 4.36 2.51 14.38
C VAL A 181 3.79 3.84 14.87
N THR A 182 4.14 4.94 14.21
CA THR A 182 3.69 6.29 14.58
C THR A 182 2.20 6.52 14.30
N THR A 183 1.63 5.80 13.33
CA THR A 183 0.22 5.91 12.96
C THR A 183 -0.66 4.83 13.60
N PHE A 184 -0.07 3.92 14.39
CA PHE A 184 -0.81 2.84 15.06
C PHE A 184 -2.04 3.32 15.84
N PRO A 185 -2.03 4.48 16.55
CA PRO A 185 -3.22 4.96 17.25
C PRO A 185 -4.45 5.17 16.36
N ALA A 186 -4.27 5.46 15.06
CA ALA A 186 -5.39 5.63 14.13
C ALA A 186 -6.17 4.33 13.84
N PHE A 187 -5.59 3.17 14.18
CA PHE A 187 -6.21 1.86 14.04
C PHE A 187 -6.90 1.38 15.33
N ILE A 188 -6.78 2.15 16.42
CA ILE A 188 -7.51 1.92 17.67
C ILE A 188 -8.80 2.72 17.60
N VAL A 189 -9.75 2.25 16.80
CA VAL A 189 -11.06 2.90 16.70
C VAL A 189 -11.97 2.28 17.77
N ASN A 190 -12.45 3.09 18.70
CA ASN A 190 -13.52 2.67 19.58
C ASN A 190 -14.79 2.52 18.71
N ASN A 191 -15.15 1.29 18.42
CA ASN A 191 -16.47 0.94 17.91
C ASN A 191 -17.46 1.15 19.06
N ALA A 192 -17.89 2.40 19.27
CA ALA A 192 -18.99 2.75 20.16
C ALA A 192 -20.30 2.68 19.37
#